data_7541f05a99fdd7c0c597f809707a6e7b
#
_entry.id   7541f05a99fdd7c0c597f809707a6e7b
#
_cell.length_a   1.000
_cell.length_b   1.000
_cell.length_c   1.000
_cell.angle_alpha   90.00
_cell.angle_beta   90.00
_cell.angle_gamma   90.00
#
_symmetry.space_group_name_H-M   'P 1'
#
loop_
_entity.id
_entity.type
_entity.pdbx_description
1 polymer ?
#
loop_
_entity_poly.entity_id
_entity_poly.type
_entity_poly.pdbx_seq_one_letter_code
_entity_poly.pdbx_strand_id
1 'polypeptide(L)'
;MKRLVLYLLTLASLTTAAQTITGGSLPPIRPIEKTVYDSALIRVYYEYRYRPDPNNTGKWRKAQTIMLIGDRYTGFADYAQIREDSLNDAYYREKRSPMELVSAVLTASGSGTYDSPLVVDIARNTATVQISGQINCQYTQNLKPAEWTLADGDTTICGIKCRKATCRMGGRDWTAWYSEDYAMPYGPYLFRGLPGLIFAISDTGCNHVFTLNGIVRLAVPQPIYLYKDNQQLVLSRENALKMKRNEAADPQSAMEMSGKSVTFIGEKRLKSLPYNPIELE
;
A
#
# COMPACT_ATOMS: atom_id res chain seq x y z
N MET A 1 -7.31 14.95 -11.50
CA MET A 1 -6.70 14.90 -12.84
C MET A 1 -5.22 14.46 -12.87
N LYS A 2 -4.56 14.25 -11.72
CA LYS A 2 -3.09 14.04 -11.67
C LYS A 2 -2.61 12.58 -11.69
N ARG A 3 -3.50 11.60 -11.62
CA ARG A 3 -3.18 10.16 -11.70
C ARG A 3 -3.52 9.49 -13.04
N LEU A 4 -3.88 10.28 -14.07
CA LEU A 4 -4.34 9.76 -15.37
C LEU A 4 -3.22 9.08 -16.17
N VAL A 5 -1.97 9.49 -16.00
CA VAL A 5 -0.84 8.97 -16.79
C VAL A 5 -0.47 7.53 -16.39
N LEU A 6 -0.60 7.17 -15.11
CA LEU A 6 -0.24 5.82 -14.65
C LEU A 6 -1.31 4.77 -14.96
N TYR A 7 -2.59 5.16 -15.01
CA TYR A 7 -3.69 4.24 -15.34
C TYR A 7 -3.78 3.87 -16.83
N LEU A 8 -3.22 4.68 -17.74
CA LEU A 8 -3.17 4.36 -19.17
C LEU A 8 -2.21 3.21 -19.49
N LEU A 9 -1.20 2.97 -18.64
CA LEU A 9 -0.21 1.92 -18.85
C LEU A 9 -0.62 0.54 -18.34
N THR A 10 -1.57 0.46 -17.40
CA THR A 10 -2.07 -0.83 -16.89
C THR A 10 -3.15 -1.47 -17.77
N LEU A 11 -3.73 -0.75 -18.71
CA LEU A 11 -4.72 -1.25 -19.69
C LEU A 11 -4.10 -1.80 -20.97
N ALA A 12 -2.78 -1.66 -21.17
CA ALA A 12 -2.09 -2.04 -22.40
C ALA A 12 -1.72 -3.53 -22.52
N SER A 13 -2.21 -4.42 -21.65
CA SER A 13 -1.92 -5.86 -21.73
C SER A 13 -3.01 -6.70 -22.42
N LEU A 14 -3.95 -6.09 -23.13
CA LEU A 14 -4.96 -6.83 -23.91
C LEU A 14 -5.10 -6.24 -25.31
N THR A 15 -4.60 -6.99 -26.29
CA THR A 15 -4.75 -6.88 -27.74
C THR A 15 -3.92 -5.80 -28.43
N THR A 16 -3.08 -6.24 -29.35
CA THR A 16 -2.38 -5.51 -30.41
C THR A 16 -3.35 -4.74 -31.32
N ALA A 17 -3.75 -3.57 -30.89
CA ALA A 17 -4.18 -2.51 -31.77
C ALA A 17 -3.25 -1.33 -31.48
N ALA A 18 -2.40 -0.97 -32.43
CA ALA A 18 -1.58 0.22 -32.38
C ALA A 18 -2.50 1.44 -32.24
N GLN A 19 -2.73 1.90 -31.02
CA GLN A 19 -3.34 3.20 -30.79
C GLN A 19 -2.26 4.25 -31.08
N THR A 20 -2.40 4.92 -32.18
CA THR A 20 -1.64 6.12 -32.48
C THR A 20 -2.01 7.17 -31.42
N ILE A 21 -1.13 7.41 -30.46
CA ILE A 21 -1.27 8.53 -29.53
C ILE A 21 -1.01 9.79 -30.35
N THR A 22 -2.08 10.40 -30.86
CA THR A 22 -2.00 11.69 -31.52
C THR A 22 -1.62 12.73 -30.48
N GLY A 23 -0.41 13.22 -30.59
CA GLY A 23 0.31 14.35 -30.04
C GLY A 23 -0.39 15.29 -29.05
N GLY A 24 -0.68 14.83 -27.82
CA GLY A 24 -0.88 15.72 -26.69
C GLY A 24 0.45 15.87 -25.94
N SER A 25 0.91 17.09 -25.67
CA SER A 25 2.06 17.30 -24.82
C SER A 25 1.76 16.77 -23.42
N LEU A 26 2.68 16.00 -22.83
CA LEU A 26 2.55 15.54 -21.45
C LEU A 26 2.42 16.79 -20.53
N PRO A 27 1.57 16.72 -19.50
CA PRO A 27 1.45 17.82 -18.55
C PRO A 27 2.80 18.07 -17.85
N PRO A 28 3.10 19.31 -17.46
CA PRO A 28 4.34 19.63 -16.76
C PRO A 28 4.42 18.87 -15.42
N ILE A 29 5.64 18.47 -15.05
CA ILE A 29 5.90 17.85 -13.75
C ILE A 29 5.50 18.85 -12.66
N ARG A 30 4.82 18.35 -11.64
CA ARG A 30 4.43 19.13 -10.47
C ARG A 30 4.88 18.41 -9.21
N PRO A 31 5.24 19.13 -8.14
CA PRO A 31 5.59 18.50 -6.88
C PRO A 31 4.39 17.72 -6.34
N ILE A 32 4.66 16.60 -5.67
CA ILE A 32 3.63 15.84 -4.99
C ILE A 32 3.28 16.54 -3.69
N GLU A 33 2.02 16.93 -3.54
CA GLU A 33 1.54 17.55 -2.31
C GLU A 33 1.46 16.50 -1.21
N LYS A 34 2.17 16.74 -0.11
CA LYS A 34 2.33 15.81 1.01
C LYS A 34 2.09 16.51 2.34
N THR A 35 1.51 15.78 3.29
CA THR A 35 1.54 16.12 4.70
C THR A 35 2.63 15.27 5.34
N VAL A 36 3.72 15.88 5.76
CA VAL A 36 4.83 15.20 6.43
C VAL A 36 4.54 15.15 7.92
N TYR A 37 4.60 13.96 8.50
CA TYR A 37 4.33 13.69 9.92
C TYR A 37 5.62 13.58 10.75
N ASP A 38 6.66 12.97 10.17
CA ASP A 38 7.93 12.69 10.85
C ASP A 38 9.04 12.40 9.83
N SER A 39 10.23 12.07 10.32
CA SER A 39 11.37 11.63 9.53
C SER A 39 11.90 10.30 10.07
N ALA A 40 11.96 9.30 9.23
CA ALA A 40 12.44 7.97 9.58
C ALA A 40 13.96 7.85 9.47
N LEU A 41 14.58 7.18 10.43
CA LEU A 41 15.98 6.74 10.40
C LEU A 41 16.13 5.24 10.14
N ILE A 42 15.04 4.48 10.23
CA ILE A 42 15.02 3.05 9.96
C ILE A 42 13.96 2.76 8.91
N ARG A 43 14.34 1.94 7.93
CA ARG A 43 13.45 1.43 6.91
C ARG A 43 13.51 -0.08 6.91
N VAL A 44 12.34 -0.71 7.04
CA VAL A 44 12.16 -2.16 7.00
C VAL A 44 11.41 -2.50 5.72
N TYR A 45 11.90 -3.48 5.00
CA TYR A 45 11.32 -3.94 3.75
C TYR A 45 10.56 -5.23 3.98
N TYR A 46 9.36 -5.34 3.37
CA TYR A 46 8.57 -6.56 3.37
C TYR A 46 8.13 -6.91 1.95
N GLU A 47 8.41 -8.13 1.51
CA GLU A 47 7.65 -8.72 0.40
C GLU A 47 6.24 -8.97 0.91
N TYR A 48 5.26 -8.35 0.26
CA TYR A 48 3.84 -8.59 0.49
C TYR A 48 3.28 -9.40 -0.65
N ARG A 49 2.78 -10.60 -0.34
CA ARG A 49 2.08 -11.46 -1.28
C ARG A 49 0.64 -11.61 -0.85
N TYR A 50 -0.28 -11.48 -1.81
CA TYR A 50 -1.69 -11.66 -1.49
C TYR A 50 -2.48 -12.28 -2.63
N ARG A 51 -3.61 -12.88 -2.29
CA ARG A 51 -4.59 -13.41 -3.23
C ARG A 51 -5.70 -12.38 -3.42
N PRO A 52 -5.86 -11.79 -4.61
CA PRO A 52 -6.97 -10.87 -4.88
C PRO A 52 -8.33 -11.55 -4.74
N ASP A 53 -8.38 -12.85 -5.08
CA ASP A 53 -9.57 -13.70 -5.00
C ASP A 53 -9.29 -14.86 -4.05
N PRO A 54 -9.99 -14.94 -2.90
CA PRO A 54 -9.79 -16.03 -1.94
C PRO A 54 -10.17 -17.39 -2.51
N ASN A 55 -11.04 -17.44 -3.54
CA ASN A 55 -11.47 -18.67 -4.20
C ASN A 55 -10.50 -19.15 -5.29
N ASN A 56 -9.60 -18.29 -5.76
CA ASN A 56 -8.58 -18.61 -6.75
C ASN A 56 -7.20 -18.70 -6.09
N THR A 57 -6.91 -19.86 -5.52
CA THR A 57 -5.68 -20.08 -4.75
C THR A 57 -4.40 -20.05 -5.59
N GLY A 58 -4.49 -20.20 -6.90
CA GLY A 58 -3.33 -20.17 -7.81
C GLY A 58 -2.90 -18.77 -8.22
N LYS A 59 -3.75 -17.74 -8.03
CA LYS A 59 -3.45 -16.39 -8.48
C LYS A 59 -2.95 -15.51 -7.34
N TRP A 60 -1.67 -15.15 -7.42
CA TRP A 60 -1.01 -14.27 -6.47
C TRP A 60 -0.66 -12.92 -7.08
N ARG A 61 -0.67 -11.89 -6.25
CA ARG A 61 -0.02 -10.61 -6.52
C ARG A 61 1.08 -10.36 -5.50
N LYS A 62 2.05 -9.55 -5.88
CA LYS A 62 3.18 -9.17 -5.02
C LYS A 62 3.35 -7.67 -5.02
N ALA A 63 3.76 -7.14 -3.88
CA ALA A 63 4.25 -5.78 -3.72
C ALA A 63 5.52 -5.82 -2.87
N GLN A 64 6.45 -4.91 -3.12
CA GLN A 64 7.49 -4.58 -2.16
C GLN A 64 6.96 -3.43 -1.32
N THR A 65 6.72 -3.68 -0.04
CA THR A 65 6.29 -2.64 0.89
C THR A 65 7.42 -2.21 1.80
N ILE A 66 7.31 -1.03 2.36
CA ILE A 66 8.24 -0.52 3.36
C ILE A 66 7.52 -0.04 4.60
N MET A 67 8.14 -0.29 5.73
CA MET A 67 7.82 0.38 6.98
C MET A 67 8.92 1.39 7.30
N LEU A 68 8.53 2.61 7.54
CA LEU A 68 9.38 3.71 7.97
C LEU A 68 9.19 3.92 9.46
N ILE A 69 10.29 3.97 10.23
CA ILE A 69 10.24 4.16 11.68
C ILE A 69 10.93 5.47 12.02
N GLY A 70 10.15 6.41 12.52
CA GLY A 70 10.58 7.68 13.09
C GLY A 70 10.42 7.68 14.62
N ASP A 71 10.63 8.84 15.23
CA ASP A 71 10.56 8.98 16.68
C ASP A 71 9.11 9.01 17.20
N ARG A 72 8.21 9.67 16.44
CA ARG A 72 6.80 9.86 16.82
C ARG A 72 5.83 9.08 15.94
N TYR A 73 6.22 8.79 14.71
CA TYR A 73 5.36 8.13 13.75
C TYR A 73 6.06 6.94 13.10
N THR A 74 5.27 5.91 12.81
CA THR A 74 5.64 4.91 11.82
C THR A 74 4.81 5.11 10.56
N GLY A 75 5.38 4.82 9.40
CA GLY A 75 4.69 4.84 8.12
C GLY A 75 4.75 3.48 7.44
N PHE A 76 3.72 3.12 6.67
CA PHE A 76 3.72 1.91 5.85
C PHE A 76 3.17 2.22 4.46
N ALA A 77 3.89 1.84 3.41
CA ALA A 77 3.54 2.18 2.04
C ALA A 77 4.12 1.20 1.02
N ASP A 78 3.66 1.28 -0.22
CA ASP A 78 4.28 0.62 -1.37
C ASP A 78 5.63 1.27 -1.69
N TYR A 79 6.67 0.45 -1.85
CA TYR A 79 8.01 0.95 -2.13
C TYR A 79 8.14 1.53 -3.54
N ALA A 80 7.47 0.94 -4.52
CA ALA A 80 7.48 1.46 -5.88
C ALA A 80 6.88 2.87 -5.92
N GLN A 81 5.77 3.10 -5.22
CA GLN A 81 5.14 4.41 -5.13
C GLN A 81 6.05 5.45 -4.47
N ILE A 82 6.72 5.10 -3.38
CA ILE A 82 7.68 6.01 -2.70
C ILE A 82 8.86 6.36 -3.63
N ARG A 83 9.33 5.40 -4.44
CA ARG A 83 10.38 5.65 -5.43
C ARG A 83 9.90 6.59 -6.54
N GLU A 84 8.70 6.36 -7.06
CA GLU A 84 8.08 7.23 -8.08
C GLU A 84 7.92 8.66 -7.56
N ASP A 85 7.45 8.83 -6.34
CA ASP A 85 7.34 10.14 -5.68
C ASP A 85 8.69 10.83 -5.57
N SER A 86 9.72 10.08 -5.19
CA SER A 86 11.09 10.60 -5.07
C SER A 86 11.67 11.03 -6.41
N LEU A 87 11.41 10.23 -7.47
CA LEU A 87 11.80 10.58 -8.84
C LEU A 87 11.06 11.83 -9.31
N ASN A 88 9.73 11.89 -9.12
CA ASN A 88 8.93 13.04 -9.50
C ASN A 88 9.45 14.33 -8.84
N ASP A 89 9.71 14.30 -7.53
CA ASP A 89 10.19 15.47 -6.79
C ASP A 89 11.62 15.88 -7.23
N ALA A 90 12.49 14.91 -7.56
CA ALA A 90 13.82 15.17 -8.08
C ALA A 90 13.74 15.82 -9.47
N TYR A 91 12.99 15.26 -10.39
CA TYR A 91 12.82 15.76 -11.75
C TYR A 91 12.14 17.13 -11.79
N TYR A 92 11.19 17.38 -10.87
CA TYR A 92 10.62 18.72 -10.70
C TYR A 92 11.67 19.74 -10.29
N ARG A 93 12.50 19.43 -9.28
CA ARG A 93 13.58 20.34 -8.82
C ARG A 93 14.63 20.60 -9.89
N GLU A 94 14.98 19.57 -10.66
CA GLU A 94 15.95 19.64 -11.76
C GLU A 94 15.35 20.25 -13.04
N LYS A 95 14.06 20.59 -13.06
CA LYS A 95 13.32 21.11 -14.21
C LYS A 95 13.44 20.23 -15.47
N ARG A 96 13.43 18.92 -15.27
CA ARG A 96 13.51 17.93 -16.34
C ARG A 96 12.18 17.79 -17.09
N SER A 97 12.24 17.17 -18.26
CA SER A 97 11.05 17.00 -19.10
C SER A 97 10.12 15.91 -18.56
N PRO A 98 8.80 16.02 -18.78
CA PRO A 98 7.85 14.97 -18.40
C PRO A 98 8.15 13.60 -19.06
N MET A 99 8.69 13.59 -20.29
CA MET A 99 9.05 12.36 -20.99
C MET A 99 10.21 11.63 -20.31
N GLU A 100 11.21 12.36 -19.81
CA GLU A 100 12.31 11.75 -19.06
C GLU A 100 11.81 11.13 -17.76
N LEU A 101 10.87 11.80 -17.06
CA LEU A 101 10.23 11.24 -15.85
C LEU A 101 9.49 9.94 -16.16
N VAL A 102 8.66 9.91 -17.22
CA VAL A 102 7.95 8.70 -17.65
C VAL A 102 8.94 7.57 -17.93
N SER A 103 10.01 7.84 -18.68
CA SER A 103 11.05 6.85 -18.97
C SER A 103 11.73 6.33 -17.71
N ALA A 104 12.06 7.22 -16.76
CA ALA A 104 12.69 6.85 -15.49
C ALA A 104 11.76 6.00 -14.61
N VAL A 105 10.48 6.37 -14.53
CA VAL A 105 9.46 5.62 -13.80
C VAL A 105 9.30 4.22 -14.40
N LEU A 106 9.13 4.09 -15.71
CA LEU A 106 9.01 2.79 -16.39
C LEU A 106 10.24 1.89 -16.16
N THR A 107 11.43 2.47 -16.09
CA THR A 107 12.67 1.71 -15.83
C THR A 107 12.81 1.32 -14.35
N ALA A 108 12.36 2.19 -13.45
CA ALA A 108 12.54 2.03 -12.00
C ALA A 108 11.43 1.23 -11.32
N SER A 109 10.23 1.22 -11.91
CA SER A 109 9.04 0.71 -11.24
C SER A 109 8.95 -0.81 -11.32
N GLY A 110 8.88 -1.43 -10.14
CA GLY A 110 8.18 -2.69 -9.98
C GLY A 110 6.67 -2.48 -10.09
N SER A 111 5.90 -3.53 -10.13
CA SER A 111 4.43 -3.45 -10.03
C SER A 111 4.03 -3.08 -8.60
N GLY A 112 3.82 -1.79 -8.32
CA GLY A 112 3.19 -1.35 -7.08
C GLY A 112 1.74 -1.83 -7.04
N THR A 113 1.41 -2.64 -6.04
CA THR A 113 0.06 -3.22 -5.91
C THR A 113 -0.54 -3.01 -4.52
N TYR A 114 0.19 -2.35 -3.62
CA TYR A 114 -0.31 -1.96 -2.31
C TYR A 114 -0.82 -0.51 -2.37
N ASP A 115 -2.11 -0.33 -2.15
CA ASP A 115 -2.84 0.92 -2.43
C ASP A 115 -3.29 1.69 -1.17
N SER A 116 -2.80 1.29 0.01
CA SER A 116 -3.31 1.79 1.29
C SER A 116 -2.20 2.32 2.20
N PRO A 117 -1.47 3.41 1.80
CA PRO A 117 -0.46 4.00 2.65
C PRO A 117 -1.06 4.49 3.97
N LEU A 118 -0.30 4.34 5.04
CA LEU A 118 -0.75 4.72 6.37
C LEU A 118 0.38 5.30 7.22
N VAL A 119 -0.01 6.07 8.24
CA VAL A 119 0.86 6.53 9.31
C VAL A 119 0.23 6.19 10.65
N VAL A 120 1.07 5.88 11.63
CA VAL A 120 0.65 5.61 13.02
C VAL A 120 1.33 6.60 13.94
N ASP A 121 0.55 7.38 14.69
CA ASP A 121 1.05 8.15 15.84
C ASP A 121 1.30 7.18 16.99
N ILE A 122 2.58 7.02 17.36
CA ILE A 122 3.02 6.05 18.36
C ILE A 122 2.48 6.41 19.74
N ALA A 123 2.52 7.70 20.10
CA ALA A 123 2.10 8.17 21.40
C ALA A 123 0.58 8.14 21.60
N ARG A 124 -0.17 8.52 20.56
CA ARG A 124 -1.63 8.53 20.60
C ARG A 124 -2.26 7.18 20.28
N ASN A 125 -1.47 6.25 19.78
CA ASN A 125 -1.94 4.95 19.30
C ASN A 125 -3.08 5.08 18.28
N THR A 126 -2.93 6.00 17.31
CA THR A 126 -3.90 6.26 16.25
C THR A 126 -3.27 6.04 14.89
N ALA A 127 -4.03 5.46 13.97
CA ALA A 127 -3.61 5.29 12.58
C ALA A 127 -4.46 6.17 11.66
N THR A 128 -3.81 6.83 10.72
CA THR A 128 -4.45 7.45 9.56
C THR A 128 -4.11 6.64 8.33
N VAL A 129 -5.14 6.15 7.65
CA VAL A 129 -5.04 5.28 6.47
C VAL A 129 -5.65 5.99 5.27
N GLN A 130 -4.91 6.04 4.17
CA GLN A 130 -5.44 6.47 2.88
C GLN A 130 -5.68 5.24 2.01
N ILE A 131 -6.80 5.19 1.32
CA ILE A 131 -7.13 4.13 0.39
C ILE A 131 -7.29 4.75 -0.99
N SER A 132 -6.48 4.28 -1.93
CA SER A 132 -6.58 4.66 -3.33
C SER A 132 -7.57 3.76 -4.08
N GLY A 133 -8.37 4.37 -4.97
CA GLY A 133 -9.35 3.64 -5.76
C GLY A 133 -9.94 4.53 -6.86
N GLN A 134 -11.13 4.22 -7.33
CA GLN A 134 -11.88 5.11 -8.21
C GLN A 134 -12.18 6.42 -7.46
N ILE A 135 -12.52 6.29 -6.19
CA ILE A 135 -12.66 7.40 -5.25
C ILE A 135 -11.63 7.20 -4.14
N ASN A 136 -10.75 8.19 -3.95
CA ASN A 136 -9.77 8.16 -2.88
C ASN A 136 -10.44 8.52 -1.55
N CYS A 137 -10.13 7.81 -0.49
CA CYS A 137 -10.61 8.17 0.84
C CYS A 137 -9.52 8.05 1.90
N GLN A 138 -9.77 8.70 3.03
CA GLN A 138 -8.94 8.65 4.23
C GLN A 138 -9.83 8.42 5.44
N TYR A 139 -9.32 7.65 6.40
CA TYR A 139 -9.91 7.55 7.72
C TYR A 139 -8.84 7.53 8.79
N THR A 140 -9.23 7.92 10.00
CA THR A 140 -8.39 7.81 11.20
C THR A 140 -9.09 6.91 12.20
N GLN A 141 -8.34 6.02 12.84
CA GLN A 141 -8.85 5.10 13.85
C GLN A 141 -7.93 5.02 15.06
N ASN A 142 -8.50 4.80 16.24
CA ASN A 142 -7.76 4.37 17.40
C ASN A 142 -7.34 2.91 17.22
N LEU A 143 -6.07 2.62 17.42
CA LEU A 143 -5.58 1.25 17.35
C LEU A 143 -5.87 0.54 18.68
N LYS A 144 -6.57 -0.57 18.60
CA LYS A 144 -6.62 -1.51 19.71
C LYS A 144 -5.34 -2.35 19.66
N PRO A 145 -4.62 -2.52 20.78
CA PRO A 145 -3.51 -3.46 20.81
C PRO A 145 -3.98 -4.85 20.36
N ALA A 146 -3.23 -5.47 19.47
CA ALA A 146 -3.51 -6.86 19.12
C ALA A 146 -3.26 -7.75 20.35
N GLU A 147 -4.22 -8.60 20.68
CA GLU A 147 -4.09 -9.56 21.78
C GLU A 147 -3.27 -10.74 21.28
N TRP A 148 -1.94 -10.63 21.47
CA TRP A 148 -1.01 -11.66 21.06
C TRP A 148 -0.96 -12.81 22.05
N THR A 149 -1.12 -14.03 21.53
CA THR A 149 -0.84 -15.26 22.23
C THR A 149 0.48 -15.81 21.75
N LEU A 150 1.47 -15.92 22.66
CA LEU A 150 2.73 -16.57 22.35
C LEU A 150 2.48 -18.06 22.15
N ALA A 151 3.06 -18.62 21.11
CA ALA A 151 2.88 -20.01 20.73
C ALA A 151 4.22 -20.74 20.64
N ASP A 152 4.21 -22.03 20.86
CA ASP A 152 5.38 -22.87 20.69
C ASP A 152 5.82 -22.91 19.22
N GLY A 153 7.11 -22.91 19.03
CA GLY A 153 7.77 -22.96 17.75
C GLY A 153 8.74 -21.79 17.55
N ASP A 154 9.81 -22.09 16.87
CA ASP A 154 10.84 -21.18 16.44
C ASP A 154 11.18 -21.45 14.96
N THR A 155 11.70 -20.45 14.31
CA THR A 155 12.18 -20.52 12.94
C THR A 155 13.32 -19.55 12.73
N THR A 156 13.97 -19.61 11.57
CA THR A 156 15.00 -18.66 11.18
C THR A 156 14.59 -17.96 9.91
N ILE A 157 14.50 -16.62 9.95
CA ILE A 157 14.16 -15.78 8.79
C ILE A 157 15.32 -14.80 8.59
N CYS A 158 15.87 -14.74 7.39
CA CYS A 158 17.05 -13.93 7.08
C CYS A 158 18.24 -14.16 8.05
N GLY A 159 18.42 -15.39 8.54
CA GLY A 159 19.47 -15.73 9.50
C GLY A 159 19.18 -15.35 10.96
N ILE A 160 18.03 -14.77 11.25
CA ILE A 160 17.62 -14.33 12.59
C ILE A 160 16.62 -15.31 13.19
N LYS A 161 16.82 -15.69 14.46
CA LYS A 161 15.87 -16.53 15.18
C LYS A 161 14.59 -15.76 15.47
N CYS A 162 13.47 -16.38 15.17
CA CYS A 162 12.13 -15.83 15.36
C CYS A 162 11.27 -16.77 16.17
N ARG A 163 10.49 -16.20 17.09
CA ARG A 163 9.48 -16.90 17.92
C ARG A 163 8.11 -16.72 17.31
N LYS A 164 7.22 -17.62 17.59
CA LYS A 164 5.86 -17.64 17.07
C LYS A 164 4.88 -16.94 18.01
N ALA A 165 3.96 -16.18 17.43
CA ALA A 165 2.81 -15.62 18.12
C ALA A 165 1.59 -15.65 17.21
N THR A 166 0.38 -15.68 17.79
CA THR A 166 -0.88 -15.62 17.06
C THR A 166 -1.77 -14.53 17.60
N CYS A 167 -2.63 -13.97 16.76
CA CYS A 167 -3.67 -13.04 17.19
C CYS A 167 -4.86 -13.09 16.24
N ARG A 168 -6.00 -12.53 16.67
CA ARG A 168 -7.13 -12.21 15.80
C ARG A 168 -7.19 -10.70 15.58
N MET A 169 -7.19 -10.27 14.31
CA MET A 169 -7.25 -8.87 13.94
C MET A 169 -7.96 -8.71 12.59
N GLY A 170 -8.87 -7.71 12.50
CA GLY A 170 -9.59 -7.40 11.26
C GLY A 170 -10.40 -8.59 10.70
N GLY A 171 -10.99 -9.41 11.56
CA GLY A 171 -11.78 -10.58 11.17
C GLY A 171 -10.96 -11.78 10.67
N ARG A 172 -9.63 -11.75 10.81
CA ARG A 172 -8.72 -12.85 10.41
C ARG A 172 -7.89 -13.33 11.60
N ASP A 173 -7.55 -14.62 11.59
CA ASP A 173 -6.58 -15.20 12.51
C ASP A 173 -5.20 -15.16 11.84
N TRP A 174 -4.22 -14.62 12.58
CA TRP A 174 -2.87 -14.36 12.10
C TRP A 174 -1.83 -15.17 12.85
N THR A 175 -0.80 -15.59 12.15
CA THR A 175 0.42 -16.16 12.72
C THR A 175 1.58 -15.25 12.37
N ALA A 176 2.29 -14.75 13.41
CA ALA A 176 3.46 -13.91 13.29
C ALA A 176 4.72 -14.64 13.76
N TRP A 177 5.83 -14.32 13.14
CA TRP A 177 7.19 -14.68 13.53
C TRP A 177 7.94 -13.40 13.83
N TYR A 178 8.41 -13.23 15.06
CA TYR A 178 9.05 -12.01 15.54
C TYR A 178 10.38 -12.31 16.24
N SER A 179 11.27 -11.34 16.27
CA SER A 179 12.56 -11.47 16.96
C SER A 179 12.77 -10.36 17.99
N GLU A 180 13.12 -10.76 19.20
CA GLU A 180 13.48 -9.86 20.30
C GLU A 180 14.90 -9.26 20.13
N ASP A 181 15.74 -9.83 19.25
CA ASP A 181 17.04 -9.24 18.87
C ASP A 181 16.86 -7.86 18.22
N TYR A 182 15.68 -7.57 17.73
CA TYR A 182 15.26 -6.26 17.24
C TYR A 182 14.16 -5.72 18.13
N ALA A 183 14.52 -4.99 19.18
CA ALA A 183 13.61 -4.44 20.20
C ALA A 183 12.75 -3.29 19.64
N MET A 184 12.05 -3.55 18.56
CA MET A 184 11.12 -2.65 17.86
C MET A 184 9.75 -3.33 17.82
N PRO A 185 8.76 -2.91 18.62
CA PRO A 185 7.47 -3.59 18.75
C PRO A 185 6.55 -3.31 17.54
N TYR A 186 7.09 -3.39 16.31
CA TYR A 186 6.42 -3.03 15.09
C TYR A 186 6.40 -4.19 14.09
N GLY A 187 5.50 -4.08 13.11
CA GLY A 187 5.38 -4.99 11.99
C GLY A 187 4.74 -4.32 10.78
N PRO A 188 4.54 -5.05 9.68
CA PRO A 188 3.91 -4.51 8.48
C PRO A 188 2.47 -4.10 8.76
N TYR A 189 1.94 -3.18 7.96
CA TYR A 189 0.58 -2.68 8.08
C TYR A 189 0.31 -2.08 9.48
N LEU A 190 -0.66 -2.57 10.22
CA LEU A 190 -1.04 -2.13 11.56
C LEU A 190 -0.59 -3.12 12.66
N PHE A 191 0.14 -4.19 12.30
CA PHE A 191 0.59 -5.17 13.29
C PHE A 191 1.69 -4.61 14.18
N ARG A 192 1.48 -4.69 15.50
CA ARG A 192 2.37 -4.15 16.52
C ARG A 192 2.12 -4.78 17.89
N GLY A 193 3.02 -4.52 18.83
CA GLY A 193 2.81 -4.90 20.26
C GLY A 193 3.45 -6.21 20.67
N LEU A 194 4.15 -6.92 19.79
CA LEU A 194 5.07 -7.99 20.18
C LEU A 194 6.36 -7.39 20.77
N PRO A 195 7.12 -8.10 21.62
CA PRO A 195 8.33 -7.56 22.26
C PRO A 195 9.50 -7.37 21.29
N GLY A 196 9.31 -7.58 19.99
CA GLY A 196 10.29 -7.39 18.94
C GLY A 196 9.66 -7.18 17.57
N LEU A 197 10.54 -6.97 16.57
CA LEU A 197 10.12 -6.74 15.19
C LEU A 197 9.49 -8.00 14.60
N ILE A 198 8.38 -7.84 13.89
CA ILE A 198 7.73 -8.92 13.14
C ILE A 198 8.49 -9.15 11.84
N PHE A 199 9.04 -10.35 11.67
CA PHE A 199 9.79 -10.77 10.48
C PHE A 199 8.90 -11.39 9.42
N ALA A 200 7.88 -12.13 9.84
CA ALA A 200 6.86 -12.60 8.92
C ALA A 200 5.49 -12.65 9.60
N ILE A 201 4.45 -12.46 8.83
CA ILE A 201 3.08 -12.62 9.32
C ILE A 201 2.18 -13.04 8.16
N SER A 202 1.28 -13.99 8.42
CA SER A 202 0.28 -14.44 7.47
C SER A 202 -1.04 -14.78 8.16
N ASP A 203 -2.15 -14.58 7.44
CA ASP A 203 -3.44 -15.11 7.89
C ASP A 203 -3.50 -16.64 7.69
N THR A 204 -4.38 -17.32 8.44
CA THR A 204 -4.51 -18.79 8.43
C THR A 204 -4.74 -19.34 7.02
N GLY A 205 -5.46 -18.60 6.17
CA GLY A 205 -5.69 -18.99 4.77
C GLY A 205 -4.54 -18.67 3.83
N CYS A 206 -3.45 -18.07 4.32
CA CYS A 206 -2.37 -17.52 3.51
C CYS A 206 -2.87 -16.60 2.39
N ASN A 207 -3.96 -15.86 2.61
CA ASN A 207 -4.44 -14.87 1.65
C ASN A 207 -3.56 -13.63 1.62
N HIS A 208 -2.99 -13.29 2.77
CA HIS A 208 -2.07 -12.19 2.96
C HIS A 208 -0.83 -12.68 3.69
N VAL A 209 0.32 -12.47 3.10
CA VAL A 209 1.62 -12.90 3.63
C VAL A 209 2.61 -11.75 3.50
N PHE A 210 3.14 -11.32 4.61
CA PHE A 210 4.25 -10.36 4.68
C PHE A 210 5.51 -11.10 5.15
N THR A 211 6.61 -10.92 4.44
CA THR A 211 7.91 -11.49 4.81
C THR A 211 8.98 -10.41 4.73
N LEU A 212 9.65 -10.16 5.83
CA LEU A 212 10.77 -9.21 5.88
C LEU A 212 11.89 -9.69 4.98
N ASN A 213 12.42 -8.79 4.17
CA ASN A 213 13.54 -9.05 3.27
C ASN A 213 14.66 -7.99 3.33
N GLY A 214 14.56 -7.03 4.26
CA GLY A 214 15.63 -6.06 4.49
C GLY A 214 15.34 -5.10 5.64
N ILE A 215 16.41 -4.69 6.33
CA ILE A 215 16.39 -3.62 7.33
C ILE A 215 17.56 -2.70 7.01
N VAL A 216 17.30 -1.40 6.93
CA VAL A 216 18.33 -0.40 6.63
C VAL A 216 18.24 0.75 7.62
N ARG A 217 19.38 1.09 8.24
CA ARG A 217 19.53 2.36 8.91
C ARG A 217 19.88 3.42 7.88
N LEU A 218 19.09 4.46 7.80
CA LEU A 218 19.23 5.49 6.78
C LEU A 218 20.28 6.52 7.21
N ALA A 219 21.23 6.82 6.33
CA ALA A 219 22.21 7.87 6.53
C ALA A 219 21.56 9.28 6.42
N VAL A 220 20.54 9.39 5.59
CA VAL A 220 19.72 10.61 5.44
C VAL A 220 18.30 10.28 5.85
N PRO A 221 17.68 11.03 6.78
CA PRO A 221 16.32 10.79 7.19
C PRO A 221 15.34 10.83 6.01
N GLN A 222 14.40 9.89 5.99
CA GLN A 222 13.36 9.81 4.96
C GLN A 222 12.03 10.34 5.53
N PRO A 223 11.30 11.22 4.83
CA PRO A 223 10.03 11.72 5.33
C PRO A 223 8.97 10.60 5.42
N ILE A 224 8.25 10.59 6.52
CA ILE A 224 7.02 9.83 6.72
C ILE A 224 5.86 10.75 6.37
N TYR A 225 5.09 10.41 5.35
CA TYR A 225 4.04 11.30 4.84
C TYR A 225 2.82 10.56 4.34
N LEU A 226 1.73 11.29 4.23
CA LEU A 226 0.55 10.95 3.45
C LEU A 226 0.32 12.01 2.36
N TYR A 227 -0.42 11.61 1.34
CA TYR A 227 -0.75 12.52 0.24
C TYR A 227 -1.77 13.56 0.68
N LYS A 228 -1.55 14.81 0.30
CA LYS A 228 -2.53 15.88 0.44
C LYS A 228 -3.35 15.96 -0.84
N ASP A 229 -4.56 15.43 -0.79
CA ASP A 229 -5.50 15.43 -1.90
C ASP A 229 -6.81 16.09 -1.47
N ASN A 230 -7.13 17.24 -2.07
CA ASN A 230 -8.35 17.98 -1.75
C ASN A 230 -9.63 17.28 -2.24
N GLN A 231 -9.51 16.26 -3.09
CA GLN A 231 -10.64 15.47 -3.57
C GLN A 231 -10.81 14.16 -2.78
N GLN A 232 -9.93 13.92 -1.81
CA GLN A 232 -10.01 12.74 -0.96
C GLN A 232 -11.16 12.87 0.04
N LEU A 233 -12.01 11.86 0.11
CA LEU A 233 -13.09 11.82 1.09
C LEU A 233 -12.54 11.44 2.47
N VAL A 234 -12.89 12.20 3.48
CA VAL A 234 -12.62 11.84 4.88
C VAL A 234 -13.85 11.10 5.40
N LEU A 235 -13.66 9.84 5.76
CA LEU A 235 -14.75 8.92 6.15
C LEU A 235 -14.47 8.29 7.50
N SER A 236 -15.51 7.67 8.09
CA SER A 236 -15.26 6.67 9.13
C SER A 236 -14.63 5.41 8.52
N ARG A 237 -13.88 4.63 9.32
CA ARG A 237 -13.30 3.36 8.86
C ARG A 237 -14.36 2.45 8.23
N GLU A 238 -15.52 2.30 8.90
CA GLU A 238 -16.62 1.48 8.41
C GLU A 238 -17.09 1.91 7.01
N ASN A 239 -17.32 3.21 6.82
CA ASN A 239 -17.74 3.75 5.53
C ASN A 239 -16.65 3.62 4.45
N ALA A 240 -15.37 3.77 4.81
CA ALA A 240 -14.26 3.56 3.88
C ALA A 240 -14.18 2.10 3.40
N LEU A 241 -14.28 1.13 4.31
CA LEU A 241 -14.28 -0.29 3.96
C LEU A 241 -15.53 -0.68 3.16
N LYS A 242 -16.71 -0.13 3.52
CA LYS A 242 -17.95 -0.33 2.76
C LYS A 242 -17.84 0.24 1.34
N MET A 243 -17.26 1.42 1.19
CA MET A 243 -17.02 2.04 -0.12
C MET A 243 -16.13 1.15 -1.00
N LYS A 244 -15.04 0.62 -0.47
CA LYS A 244 -14.15 -0.30 -1.22
C LYS A 244 -14.84 -1.60 -1.60
N ARG A 245 -15.66 -2.15 -0.73
CA ARG A 245 -16.48 -3.35 -1.02
C ARG A 245 -17.45 -3.07 -2.16
N ASN A 246 -18.14 -1.93 -2.12
CA ASN A 246 -19.08 -1.53 -3.17
C ASN A 246 -18.37 -1.27 -4.50
N GLU A 247 -17.20 -0.63 -4.47
CA GLU A 247 -16.36 -0.41 -5.66
C GLU A 247 -15.98 -1.73 -6.34
N ALA A 248 -15.64 -2.75 -5.55
CA ALA A 248 -15.34 -4.07 -6.09
C ALA A 248 -16.59 -4.79 -6.62
N ALA A 249 -17.73 -4.64 -5.95
CA ALA A 249 -19.00 -5.25 -6.36
C ALA A 249 -19.55 -4.64 -7.66
N ASP A 250 -19.43 -3.32 -7.83
CA ASP A 250 -19.89 -2.59 -9.01
C ASP A 250 -18.86 -1.53 -9.45
N PRO A 251 -17.79 -1.95 -10.15
CA PRO A 251 -16.72 -1.05 -10.60
C PRO A 251 -17.21 0.04 -11.56
N GLN A 252 -18.23 -0.25 -12.36
CA GLN A 252 -18.77 0.72 -13.30
C GLN A 252 -19.44 1.88 -12.60
N SER A 253 -20.35 1.62 -11.69
CA SER A 253 -21.00 2.68 -10.89
C SER A 253 -19.98 3.49 -10.11
N ALA A 254 -18.93 2.86 -9.57
CA ALA A 254 -17.84 3.56 -8.88
C ALA A 254 -17.07 4.52 -9.82
N MET A 255 -16.83 4.11 -11.07
CA MET A 255 -16.20 4.97 -12.09
C MET A 255 -17.10 6.16 -12.44
N GLU A 256 -18.38 5.91 -12.68
CA GLU A 256 -19.36 6.96 -12.99
C GLU A 256 -19.45 8.00 -11.85
N MET A 257 -19.53 7.53 -10.60
CA MET A 257 -19.54 8.41 -9.42
C MET A 257 -18.24 9.23 -9.27
N SER A 258 -17.11 8.72 -9.75
CA SER A 258 -15.83 9.46 -9.74
C SER A 258 -15.71 10.47 -10.88
N GLY A 259 -16.76 10.67 -11.68
CA GLY A 259 -16.77 11.57 -12.85
C GLY A 259 -15.98 11.04 -14.04
N LYS A 260 -15.62 9.76 -14.05
CA LYS A 260 -14.99 9.10 -15.20
C LYS A 260 -16.05 8.42 -16.01
N SER A 261 -16.21 8.82 -17.28
CA SER A 261 -17.07 8.12 -18.23
C SER A 261 -16.23 7.13 -19.03
N VAL A 262 -16.71 5.90 -19.13
CA VAL A 262 -16.12 4.89 -20.01
C VAL A 262 -17.19 4.53 -21.04
N THR A 263 -16.91 4.82 -22.31
CA THR A 263 -17.76 4.39 -23.41
C THR A 263 -17.31 2.99 -23.82
N PHE A 264 -18.14 2.00 -23.59
CA PHE A 264 -17.88 0.64 -24.08
C PHE A 264 -18.37 0.52 -25.53
N ILE A 265 -17.54 -0.09 -26.37
CA ILE A 265 -17.98 -0.55 -27.69
C ILE A 265 -18.75 -1.87 -27.46
N GLY A 266 -20.04 -1.76 -27.21
CA GLY A 266 -20.96 -2.86 -26.91
C GLY A 266 -21.58 -2.75 -25.51
N GLU A 267 -22.68 -3.47 -25.26
CA GLU A 267 -23.52 -3.41 -24.05
C GLU A 267 -22.96 -4.15 -22.84
N LYS A 268 -21.65 -4.35 -22.71
CA LYS A 268 -21.11 -5.13 -21.60
C LYS A 268 -20.73 -4.23 -20.41
N ARG A 269 -21.55 -4.31 -19.38
CA ARG A 269 -21.22 -3.76 -18.07
C ARG A 269 -19.95 -4.43 -17.49
N LEU A 270 -19.14 -3.67 -16.75
CA LEU A 270 -17.98 -4.21 -16.05
C LEU A 270 -18.44 -5.28 -15.05
N LYS A 271 -17.71 -6.39 -15.01
CA LYS A 271 -17.95 -7.45 -14.03
C LYS A 271 -17.43 -7.02 -12.66
N SER A 272 -18.07 -7.51 -11.61
CA SER A 272 -17.57 -7.40 -10.25
C SER A 272 -16.13 -7.91 -10.15
N LEU A 273 -15.34 -7.26 -9.31
CA LEU A 273 -13.96 -7.65 -9.00
C LEU A 273 -13.94 -8.49 -7.73
N PRO A 274 -13.03 -9.44 -7.61
CA PRO A 274 -12.80 -10.13 -6.35
C PRO A 274 -12.41 -9.13 -5.26
N TYR A 275 -12.93 -9.34 -4.05
CA TYR A 275 -12.65 -8.51 -2.89
C TYR A 275 -12.13 -9.36 -1.73
N ASN A 276 -10.85 -9.24 -1.46
CA ASN A 276 -10.16 -9.97 -0.39
C ASN A 276 -9.23 -9.01 0.37
N PRO A 277 -9.77 -8.10 1.19
CA PRO A 277 -8.99 -7.11 1.92
C PRO A 277 -8.22 -7.74 3.08
N ILE A 278 -7.21 -7.02 3.61
CA ILE A 278 -6.48 -7.42 4.83
C ILE A 278 -7.46 -7.49 6.02
N GLU A 279 -8.36 -6.52 6.13
CA GLU A 279 -9.39 -6.48 7.16
C GLU A 279 -10.76 -6.80 6.57
N LEU A 280 -11.44 -7.79 7.13
CA LEU A 280 -12.79 -8.22 6.72
C LEU A 280 -13.88 -7.43 7.43
N GLU A 281 -13.59 -6.87 8.62
CA GLU A 281 -14.48 -6.15 9.52
C GLU A 281 -13.81 -4.91 10.15
#